data_2333797db269915c693f4d3823c3a55d
#
_entry.id   2333797db269915c693f4d3823c3a55d
#
_cell.length_a   1.000
_cell.length_b   1.000
_cell.length_c   1.000
_cell.angle_alpha   90.00
_cell.angle_beta   90.00
_cell.angle_gamma   90.00
#
_symmetry.space_group_name_H-M   'P 1'
#
loop_
_entity.id
_entity.type
_entity.pdbx_description
1 polymer ?
#
loop_
_entity_poly.entity_id
_entity_poly.type
_entity_poly.pdbx_seq_one_letter_code
_entity_poly.pdbx_strand_id
1 'polypeptide(L)'
;DWELIAIDDHSTDLSCKILSEYQKKDNRIKVFKNLKNGIIDALRLALEKSNGSYITRMDADDIMANIKLEELIQLLLKHKKGHVATGYIKYFSTNKKLNDGYLNYEKWLNCLTAEHSNFSEIYKECVIPSPCWMISKSDLIQIGGFNTNTYPEDYDLAFRMYYGKLKVIGSKNILHYWRDYPERTSRTNPVYSNNTFPKIKINYFLKNELNQKKMLLLWGAGKKSKAIAHLLVQNKIEFSWITNNPKKIGKTIYGRKIFNCNTFEVPENSQLIIAIASKSFQPILKLATIKDTYRFC
;
A
#
# COMPACT_ATOMS: atom_id res chain seq x y z
N ASP A 1 -6.22 -23.02 16.69
CA ASP A 1 -7.33 -23.21 15.73
C ASP A 1 -7.23 -22.23 14.58
N TRP A 2 -7.62 -22.66 13.37
CA TRP A 2 -7.70 -21.84 12.17
C TRP A 2 -8.84 -22.32 11.27
N GLU A 3 -9.33 -21.42 10.44
CA GLU A 3 -10.22 -21.74 9.32
C GLU A 3 -9.69 -21.08 8.04
N LEU A 4 -9.93 -21.70 6.90
CA LEU A 4 -9.67 -21.15 5.58
C LEU A 4 -11.01 -20.85 4.89
N ILE A 5 -11.26 -19.59 4.61
CA ILE A 5 -12.40 -19.14 3.80
C ILE A 5 -11.88 -18.86 2.39
N ALA A 6 -12.14 -19.81 1.48
CA ALA A 6 -11.75 -19.70 0.07
C ALA A 6 -12.93 -19.17 -0.75
N ILE A 7 -12.71 -18.11 -1.48
CA ILE A 7 -13.72 -17.53 -2.36
C ILE A 7 -13.32 -17.77 -3.81
N ASP A 8 -14.13 -18.51 -4.53
CA ASP A 8 -13.98 -18.67 -5.97
C ASP A 8 -14.60 -17.47 -6.69
N ASP A 9 -13.74 -16.69 -7.36
CA ASP A 9 -14.14 -15.49 -8.12
C ASP A 9 -14.28 -15.81 -9.61
N HIS A 10 -15.20 -16.76 -9.94
CA HIS A 10 -15.52 -17.20 -11.29
C HIS A 10 -14.35 -17.87 -12.03
N SER A 11 -13.61 -18.76 -11.35
CA SER A 11 -12.54 -19.53 -11.98
C SER A 11 -13.06 -20.40 -13.13
N THR A 12 -12.31 -20.41 -14.22
CA THR A 12 -12.62 -21.20 -15.43
C THR A 12 -11.72 -22.44 -15.57
N ASP A 13 -10.79 -22.62 -14.65
CA ASP A 13 -9.85 -23.73 -14.57
C ASP A 13 -10.28 -24.78 -13.51
N LEU A 14 -9.32 -25.58 -13.06
CA LEU A 14 -9.56 -26.63 -12.04
C LEU A 14 -9.67 -26.09 -10.61
N SER A 15 -9.57 -24.78 -10.36
CA SER A 15 -9.54 -24.21 -9.02
C SER A 15 -10.75 -24.63 -8.17
N CYS A 16 -11.97 -24.53 -8.69
CA CYS A 16 -13.19 -24.96 -7.99
C CYS A 16 -13.16 -26.45 -7.61
N LYS A 17 -12.67 -27.30 -8.50
CA LYS A 17 -12.56 -28.74 -8.25
C LYS A 17 -11.57 -29.00 -7.11
N ILE A 18 -10.39 -28.39 -7.17
CA ILE A 18 -9.33 -28.54 -6.17
C ILE A 18 -9.86 -28.06 -4.80
N LEU A 19 -10.46 -26.88 -4.73
CA LEU A 19 -11.02 -26.33 -3.49
C LEU A 19 -12.09 -27.29 -2.89
N SER A 20 -12.98 -27.83 -3.71
CA SER A 20 -14.02 -28.78 -3.27
C SER A 20 -13.42 -30.08 -2.74
N GLU A 21 -12.32 -30.56 -3.33
CA GLU A 21 -11.62 -31.76 -2.84
C GLU A 21 -10.96 -31.54 -1.46
N TYR A 22 -10.35 -30.34 -1.25
CA TYR A 22 -9.77 -29.99 0.03
C TYR A 22 -10.82 -29.75 1.11
N GLN A 23 -11.96 -29.12 0.78
CA GLN A 23 -13.08 -28.95 1.70
C GLN A 23 -13.63 -30.29 2.22
N LYS A 24 -13.65 -31.33 1.38
CA LYS A 24 -14.07 -32.67 1.79
C LYS A 24 -13.08 -33.35 2.74
N LYS A 25 -11.79 -32.98 2.66
CA LYS A 25 -10.71 -33.58 3.47
C LYS A 25 -10.54 -32.89 4.81
N ASP A 26 -10.87 -31.59 4.91
CA ASP A 26 -10.69 -30.80 6.13
C ASP A 26 -11.88 -29.86 6.32
N ASN A 27 -12.62 -30.01 7.39
CA ASN A 27 -13.82 -29.23 7.72
C ASN A 27 -13.51 -27.78 8.09
N ARG A 28 -12.25 -27.42 8.34
CA ARG A 28 -11.80 -26.06 8.55
C ARG A 28 -11.72 -25.25 7.24
N ILE A 29 -11.73 -25.92 6.10
CA ILE A 29 -11.73 -25.32 4.77
C ILE A 29 -13.16 -25.15 4.31
N LYS A 30 -13.56 -23.90 4.08
CA LYS A 30 -14.91 -23.53 3.63
C LYS A 30 -14.80 -22.79 2.29
N VAL A 31 -15.50 -23.27 1.29
CA VAL A 31 -15.47 -22.74 -0.08
C VAL A 31 -16.79 -22.07 -0.40
N PHE A 32 -16.70 -20.85 -0.91
CA PHE A 32 -17.86 -20.08 -1.35
C PHE A 32 -17.62 -19.53 -2.75
N LYS A 33 -18.68 -19.34 -3.51
CA LYS A 33 -18.62 -18.68 -4.82
C LYS A 33 -18.92 -17.20 -4.66
N ASN A 34 -18.10 -16.33 -5.27
CA ASN A 34 -18.41 -14.92 -5.34
C ASN A 34 -19.67 -14.70 -6.19
N LEU A 35 -20.63 -13.94 -5.65
CA LEU A 35 -21.87 -13.62 -6.40
C LEU A 35 -21.67 -12.43 -7.35
N LYS A 36 -20.69 -11.59 -7.06
CA LYS A 36 -20.23 -10.50 -7.90
C LYS A 36 -18.86 -10.87 -8.47
N ASN A 37 -18.29 -10.02 -9.28
CA ASN A 37 -16.95 -10.25 -9.85
C ASN A 37 -15.96 -9.24 -9.25
N GLY A 38 -14.78 -9.72 -8.87
CA GLY A 38 -13.66 -8.90 -8.45
C GLY A 38 -13.23 -9.09 -6.99
N ILE A 39 -11.97 -8.79 -6.77
CA ILE A 39 -11.24 -9.05 -5.53
C ILE A 39 -11.89 -8.42 -4.29
N ILE A 40 -12.44 -7.20 -4.41
CA ILE A 40 -13.03 -6.50 -3.26
C ILE A 40 -14.30 -7.21 -2.77
N ASP A 41 -15.18 -7.64 -3.69
CA ASP A 41 -16.39 -8.36 -3.31
C ASP A 41 -16.07 -9.76 -2.78
N ALA A 42 -15.03 -10.42 -3.32
CA ALA A 42 -14.52 -11.67 -2.77
C ALA A 42 -13.98 -11.50 -1.33
N LEU A 43 -13.22 -10.44 -1.05
CA LEU A 43 -12.72 -10.12 0.29
C LEU A 43 -13.84 -9.79 1.28
N ARG A 44 -14.89 -9.08 0.85
CA ARG A 44 -16.08 -8.81 1.67
C ARG A 44 -16.77 -10.10 2.07
N LEU A 45 -17.03 -10.96 1.08
CA LEU A 45 -17.68 -12.24 1.33
C LEU A 45 -16.82 -13.11 2.27
N ALA A 46 -15.50 -13.15 2.06
CA ALA A 46 -14.59 -13.87 2.94
C ALA A 46 -14.66 -13.37 4.39
N LEU A 47 -14.66 -12.04 4.60
CA LEU A 47 -14.78 -11.44 5.94
C LEU A 47 -16.16 -11.71 6.57
N GLU A 48 -17.23 -11.68 5.79
CA GLU A 48 -18.59 -12.02 6.25
C GLU A 48 -18.67 -13.46 6.74
N LYS A 49 -18.11 -14.39 5.97
CA LYS A 49 -18.15 -15.83 6.29
C LYS A 49 -17.14 -16.27 7.35
N SER A 50 -16.17 -15.43 7.69
CA SER A 50 -15.17 -15.76 8.71
C SER A 50 -15.77 -15.73 10.12
N ASN A 51 -15.33 -16.65 11.00
CA ASN A 51 -15.69 -16.71 12.42
C ASN A 51 -14.51 -16.40 13.34
N GLY A 52 -13.28 -16.48 12.83
CA GLY A 52 -12.07 -16.25 13.60
C GLY A 52 -11.97 -14.87 14.22
N SER A 53 -11.38 -14.78 15.41
CA SER A 53 -11.14 -13.51 16.10
C SER A 53 -10.04 -12.66 15.45
N TYR A 54 -9.19 -13.28 14.64
CA TYR A 54 -8.12 -12.66 13.88
C TYR A 54 -8.27 -12.98 12.41
N ILE A 55 -7.96 -12.00 11.57
CA ILE A 55 -8.06 -12.12 10.12
C ILE A 55 -6.67 -11.92 9.51
N THR A 56 -6.32 -12.79 8.58
CA THR A 56 -5.18 -12.68 7.67
C THR A 56 -5.62 -12.94 6.25
N ARG A 57 -4.90 -12.41 5.27
CA ARG A 57 -5.14 -12.68 3.85
C ARG A 57 -4.07 -13.60 3.28
N MET A 58 -4.47 -14.39 2.29
CA MET A 58 -3.60 -15.23 1.47
C MET A 58 -4.00 -15.06 0.01
N ASP A 59 -3.04 -14.81 -0.87
CA ASP A 59 -3.25 -14.81 -2.31
C ASP A 59 -2.98 -16.23 -2.85
N ALA A 60 -3.83 -16.70 -3.76
CA ALA A 60 -3.86 -18.09 -4.18
C ALA A 60 -2.61 -18.55 -4.97
N ASP A 61 -1.86 -17.60 -5.53
CA ASP A 61 -0.65 -17.83 -6.34
C ASP A 61 0.65 -17.78 -5.51
N ASP A 62 0.56 -17.54 -4.21
CA ASP A 62 1.70 -17.37 -3.31
C ASP A 62 1.95 -18.62 -2.43
N ILE A 63 3.02 -18.55 -1.63
CA ILE A 63 3.35 -19.60 -0.65
C ILE A 63 3.44 -18.99 0.75
N MET A 64 2.63 -19.52 1.66
CA MET A 64 2.66 -19.15 3.08
C MET A 64 3.72 -19.99 3.80
N ALA A 65 4.58 -19.35 4.61
CA ALA A 65 5.49 -20.09 5.48
C ALA A 65 4.72 -20.85 6.57
N ASN A 66 5.15 -22.05 6.92
CA ASN A 66 4.48 -22.90 7.89
C ASN A 66 4.26 -22.24 9.26
N ILE A 67 5.16 -21.33 9.65
CA ILE A 67 5.13 -20.61 10.94
C ILE A 67 4.30 -19.33 10.89
N LYS A 68 3.77 -18.91 9.75
CA LYS A 68 3.17 -17.58 9.57
C LYS A 68 2.02 -17.32 10.54
N LEU A 69 1.06 -18.22 10.64
CA LEU A 69 -0.11 -18.01 11.48
C LEU A 69 0.26 -17.95 12.96
N GLU A 70 1.13 -18.86 13.39
CA GLU A 70 1.61 -18.91 14.78
C GLU A 70 2.40 -17.65 15.12
N GLU A 71 3.35 -17.27 14.29
CA GLU A 71 4.19 -16.08 14.51
C GLU A 71 3.36 -14.79 14.58
N LEU A 72 2.44 -14.57 13.65
CA LEU A 72 1.61 -13.38 13.63
C LEU A 72 0.64 -13.30 14.81
N ILE A 73 0.02 -14.45 15.21
CA ILE A 73 -0.87 -14.46 16.37
C ILE A 73 -0.10 -14.23 17.67
N GLN A 74 1.10 -14.80 17.84
CA GLN A 74 1.93 -14.58 19.02
C GLN A 74 2.34 -13.11 19.17
N LEU A 75 2.63 -12.42 18.05
CA LEU A 75 2.88 -10.97 18.06
C LEU A 75 1.64 -10.21 18.55
N LEU A 76 0.45 -10.51 18.03
CA LEU A 76 -0.78 -9.82 18.43
C LEU A 76 -1.19 -10.11 19.89
N LEU A 77 -0.98 -11.34 20.38
CA LEU A 77 -1.32 -11.71 21.75
C LEU A 77 -0.42 -11.01 22.80
N LYS A 78 0.82 -10.66 22.44
CA LYS A 78 1.73 -9.88 23.28
C LYS A 78 1.35 -8.40 23.37
N HIS A 79 0.51 -7.93 22.46
CA HIS A 79 0.11 -6.53 22.36
C HIS A 79 -1.40 -6.39 22.57
N LYS A 80 -1.84 -5.24 23.04
CA LYS A 80 -3.28 -4.93 23.15
C LYS A 80 -3.87 -4.66 21.78
N LYS A 81 -5.21 -4.49 21.70
CA LYS A 81 -5.92 -4.05 20.48
C LYS A 81 -5.24 -2.83 19.83
N GLY A 82 -5.52 -2.61 18.57
CA GLY A 82 -4.96 -1.49 17.81
C GLY A 82 -3.61 -1.81 17.16
N HIS A 83 -3.33 -3.08 16.87
CA HIS A 83 -2.10 -3.49 16.18
C HIS A 83 -2.40 -4.31 14.94
N VAL A 84 -1.53 -4.17 13.93
CA VAL A 84 -1.43 -5.06 12.78
C VAL A 84 -0.07 -5.75 12.80
N ALA A 85 -0.07 -7.07 12.81
CA ALA A 85 1.15 -7.87 12.73
C ALA A 85 1.49 -8.14 11.26
N THR A 86 2.78 -8.09 10.93
CA THR A 86 3.31 -8.44 9.60
C THR A 86 4.66 -9.14 9.76
N GLY A 87 5.26 -9.59 8.66
CA GLY A 87 6.57 -10.22 8.69
C GLY A 87 7.31 -10.00 7.39
N TYR A 88 8.55 -10.49 7.33
CA TYR A 88 9.33 -10.42 6.11
C TYR A 88 8.64 -11.19 4.99
N ILE A 89 8.73 -10.62 3.81
CA ILE A 89 8.34 -11.27 2.56
C ILE A 89 9.59 -11.60 1.74
N LYS A 90 9.48 -12.59 0.87
CA LYS A 90 10.52 -12.92 -0.11
C LYS A 90 9.87 -13.13 -1.47
N TYR A 91 10.31 -12.37 -2.47
CA TYR A 91 9.88 -12.61 -3.84
C TYR A 91 10.55 -13.86 -4.41
N PHE A 92 9.80 -14.61 -5.21
CA PHE A 92 10.34 -15.71 -6.01
C PHE A 92 9.67 -15.76 -7.38
N SER A 93 10.35 -16.36 -8.32
CA SER A 93 9.82 -16.64 -9.67
C SER A 93 10.30 -18.01 -10.10
N THR A 94 9.40 -18.76 -10.76
CA THR A 94 9.73 -20.10 -11.28
C THR A 94 10.41 -20.06 -12.65
N ASN A 95 10.20 -18.99 -13.43
CA ASN A 95 10.52 -18.99 -14.85
C ASN A 95 11.50 -17.89 -15.29
N LYS A 96 11.81 -16.92 -14.43
CA LYS A 96 12.68 -15.76 -14.81
C LYS A 96 13.45 -15.24 -13.59
N LYS A 97 14.58 -14.58 -13.87
CA LYS A 97 15.27 -13.78 -12.85
C LYS A 97 14.36 -12.64 -12.40
N LEU A 98 14.27 -12.43 -11.09
CA LEU A 98 13.53 -11.31 -10.51
C LEU A 98 14.11 -9.97 -11.00
N ASN A 99 13.21 -9.03 -11.26
CA ASN A 99 13.57 -7.66 -11.60
C ASN A 99 14.11 -6.94 -10.35
N ASP A 100 15.13 -6.09 -10.53
CA ASP A 100 15.72 -5.27 -9.46
C ASP A 100 14.69 -4.41 -8.72
N GLY A 101 13.61 -4.02 -9.40
CA GLY A 101 12.50 -3.28 -8.78
C GLY A 101 11.84 -4.06 -7.63
N TYR A 102 11.57 -5.35 -7.84
CA TYR A 102 10.99 -6.21 -6.81
C TYR A 102 11.96 -6.49 -5.68
N LEU A 103 13.22 -6.75 -5.98
CA LEU A 103 14.26 -6.96 -4.97
C LEU A 103 14.49 -5.70 -4.10
N ASN A 104 14.45 -4.53 -4.70
CA ASN A 104 14.56 -3.26 -3.97
C ASN A 104 13.31 -3.00 -3.10
N TYR A 105 12.12 -3.33 -3.61
CA TYR A 105 10.87 -3.19 -2.84
C TYR A 105 10.84 -4.16 -1.67
N GLU A 106 11.21 -5.44 -1.87
CA GLU A 106 11.36 -6.44 -0.81
C GLU A 106 12.28 -5.94 0.31
N LYS A 107 13.48 -5.51 -0.06
CA LYS A 107 14.46 -4.96 0.89
C LYS A 107 13.92 -3.80 1.68
N TRP A 108 13.32 -2.83 0.99
CA TRP A 108 12.75 -1.64 1.61
C TRP A 108 11.60 -2.00 2.58
N LEU A 109 10.69 -2.86 2.15
CA LEU A 109 9.55 -3.28 2.96
C LEU A 109 9.98 -4.06 4.20
N ASN A 110 10.93 -4.99 4.05
CA ASN A 110 11.49 -5.76 5.15
C ASN A 110 12.26 -4.87 6.15
N CYS A 111 12.98 -3.84 5.69
CA CYS A 111 13.60 -2.84 6.58
C CYS A 111 12.55 -2.11 7.41
N LEU A 112 11.48 -1.61 6.80
CA LEU A 112 10.40 -0.95 7.54
C LEU A 112 9.74 -1.89 8.56
N THR A 113 9.55 -3.15 8.19
CA THR A 113 8.99 -4.17 9.06
C THR A 113 9.90 -4.46 10.26
N ALA A 114 11.23 -4.53 10.05
CA ALA A 114 12.21 -4.74 11.10
C ALA A 114 12.21 -3.64 12.16
N GLU A 115 11.92 -2.42 11.74
CA GLU A 115 11.91 -1.20 12.55
C GLU A 115 10.51 -0.86 13.08
N HIS A 116 9.49 -1.63 12.73
CA HIS A 116 8.07 -1.33 12.99
C HIS A 116 7.62 0.04 12.49
N SER A 117 8.31 0.55 11.45
CA SER A 117 8.18 1.92 10.94
C SER A 117 7.39 2.00 9.61
N ASN A 118 6.67 0.94 9.25
CA ASN A 118 5.98 0.84 7.96
C ASN A 118 5.18 2.11 7.60
N PHE A 119 4.39 2.63 8.53
CA PHE A 119 3.55 3.79 8.26
C PHE A 119 4.31 5.11 8.08
N SER A 120 5.60 5.20 8.42
CA SER A 120 6.40 6.40 8.17
C SER A 120 6.56 6.72 6.68
N GLU A 121 6.44 5.71 5.81
CA GLU A 121 6.58 5.80 4.37
C GLU A 121 5.24 5.57 3.62
N ILE A 122 4.09 5.73 4.32
CA ILE A 122 2.76 5.41 3.79
C ILE A 122 2.43 6.13 2.47
N TYR A 123 2.92 7.34 2.26
CA TYR A 123 2.71 8.08 1.02
C TYR A 123 3.68 7.70 -0.10
N LYS A 124 4.75 6.95 0.19
CA LYS A 124 5.73 6.56 -0.82
C LYS A 124 5.26 5.36 -1.63
N GLU A 125 4.83 4.29 -0.95
CA GLU A 125 4.32 3.07 -1.56
C GLU A 125 3.45 2.30 -0.55
N CYS A 126 2.76 1.22 -0.98
CA CYS A 126 2.04 0.35 -0.07
C CYS A 126 3.03 -0.29 0.91
N VAL A 127 2.85 -0.02 2.20
CA VAL A 127 3.80 -0.36 3.27
C VAL A 127 3.42 -1.63 4.04
N ILE A 128 2.25 -2.18 3.79
CA ILE A 128 1.79 -3.46 4.35
C ILE A 128 1.65 -4.44 3.18
N PRO A 129 2.42 -5.55 3.18
CA PRO A 129 2.32 -6.52 2.08
C PRO A 129 0.95 -7.17 2.08
N SER A 130 0.25 -7.06 0.96
CA SER A 130 -1.15 -7.51 0.80
C SER A 130 -1.43 -8.91 1.38
N PRO A 131 -0.60 -9.94 1.12
CA PRO A 131 -0.84 -11.29 1.63
C PRO A 131 -0.14 -11.61 2.95
N CYS A 132 0.54 -10.65 3.60
CA CYS A 132 1.34 -10.93 4.81
C CYS A 132 1.06 -9.95 5.95
N TRP A 133 -0.14 -10.00 6.48
CA TRP A 133 -0.55 -9.28 7.69
C TRP A 133 -1.58 -10.09 8.47
N MET A 134 -1.74 -9.75 9.75
CA MET A 134 -2.84 -10.24 10.60
C MET A 134 -3.32 -9.12 11.51
N ILE A 135 -4.62 -9.06 11.76
CA ILE A 135 -5.27 -8.05 12.59
C ILE A 135 -6.44 -8.69 13.34
N SER A 136 -6.84 -8.12 14.48
CA SER A 136 -8.09 -8.55 15.11
C SER A 136 -9.28 -8.23 14.21
N LYS A 137 -10.27 -9.14 14.15
CA LYS A 137 -11.48 -8.92 13.34
C LYS A 137 -12.22 -7.65 13.78
N SER A 138 -12.21 -7.34 15.08
CA SER A 138 -12.84 -6.12 15.60
C SER A 138 -12.13 -4.85 15.08
N ASP A 139 -10.81 -4.79 15.08
CA ASP A 139 -10.06 -3.64 14.57
C ASP A 139 -10.24 -3.49 13.05
N LEU A 140 -10.25 -4.61 12.31
CA LEU A 140 -10.50 -4.60 10.87
C LEU A 140 -11.90 -4.03 10.55
N ILE A 141 -12.93 -4.46 11.26
CA ILE A 141 -14.29 -3.94 11.10
C ILE A 141 -14.36 -2.46 11.47
N GLN A 142 -13.71 -2.03 12.56
CA GLN A 142 -13.68 -0.64 13.01
C GLN A 142 -13.09 0.31 11.96
N ILE A 143 -12.07 -0.12 11.22
CA ILE A 143 -11.50 0.68 10.12
C ILE A 143 -12.25 0.53 8.80
N GLY A 144 -13.40 -0.15 8.79
CA GLY A 144 -14.30 -0.29 7.64
C GLY A 144 -14.09 -1.58 6.81
N GLY A 145 -13.31 -2.56 7.27
CA GLY A 145 -13.14 -3.85 6.61
C GLY A 145 -12.70 -3.71 5.14
N PHE A 146 -13.44 -4.34 4.25
CA PHE A 146 -13.26 -4.23 2.79
C PHE A 146 -14.42 -3.47 2.12
N ASN A 147 -15.04 -2.51 2.82
CA ASN A 147 -16.27 -1.85 2.36
C ASN A 147 -16.06 -0.76 1.31
N THR A 148 -14.83 -0.33 1.04
CA THR A 148 -14.53 0.65 -0.02
C THR A 148 -14.42 -0.03 -1.38
N ASN A 149 -14.78 0.71 -2.46
CA ASN A 149 -14.53 0.28 -3.85
C ASN A 149 -13.28 0.97 -4.42
N THR A 150 -12.32 1.28 -3.56
CA THR A 150 -11.12 2.01 -3.92
C THR A 150 -10.02 1.02 -4.31
N TYR A 151 -9.40 1.27 -5.45
CA TYR A 151 -8.23 0.53 -5.92
C TYR A 151 -6.96 1.41 -5.89
N PRO A 152 -5.79 0.84 -5.59
CA PRO A 152 -5.55 -0.53 -5.12
C PRO A 152 -6.15 -0.76 -3.72
N GLU A 153 -6.86 -1.87 -3.55
CA GLU A 153 -7.61 -2.18 -2.32
C GLU A 153 -6.72 -2.44 -1.10
N ASP A 154 -5.55 -2.98 -1.33
CA ASP A 154 -4.53 -3.23 -0.30
C ASP A 154 -3.92 -1.92 0.20
N TYR A 155 -3.65 -0.99 -0.71
CA TYR A 155 -3.12 0.32 -0.34
C TYR A 155 -4.18 1.18 0.35
N ASP A 156 -5.44 1.11 -0.08
CA ASP A 156 -6.56 1.72 0.63
C ASP A 156 -6.68 1.18 2.06
N LEU A 157 -6.58 -0.15 2.23
CA LEU A 157 -6.58 -0.77 3.55
C LEU A 157 -5.41 -0.28 4.42
N ALA A 158 -4.20 -0.18 3.86
CA ALA A 158 -3.03 0.33 4.57
C ALA A 158 -3.23 1.78 5.05
N PHE A 159 -3.80 2.66 4.20
CA PHE A 159 -4.17 4.03 4.61
C PHE A 159 -5.21 4.03 5.72
N ARG A 160 -6.23 3.17 5.65
CA ARG A 160 -7.24 3.09 6.70
C ARG A 160 -6.68 2.55 8.01
N MET A 161 -5.74 1.61 7.98
CA MET A 161 -4.98 1.18 9.15
C MET A 161 -4.20 2.37 9.77
N TYR A 162 -3.50 3.14 8.93
CA TYR A 162 -2.73 4.32 9.37
C TYR A 162 -3.62 5.38 10.03
N TYR A 163 -4.71 5.80 9.38
CA TYR A 163 -5.63 6.79 9.93
C TYR A 163 -6.48 6.26 11.07
N GLY A 164 -6.71 4.96 11.13
CA GLY A 164 -7.27 4.25 12.27
C GLY A 164 -6.33 4.17 13.48
N LYS A 165 -5.12 4.75 13.37
CA LYS A 165 -4.10 4.78 14.43
C LYS A 165 -3.63 3.40 14.89
N LEU A 166 -3.70 2.41 14.02
CA LEU A 166 -3.13 1.10 14.28
C LEU A 166 -1.59 1.21 14.31
N LYS A 167 -0.96 0.36 15.10
CA LYS A 167 0.51 0.25 15.17
C LYS A 167 0.97 -1.02 14.46
N VAL A 168 2.05 -0.93 13.71
CA VAL A 168 2.64 -2.11 13.08
C VAL A 168 3.58 -2.80 14.05
N ILE A 169 3.47 -4.12 14.12
CA ILE A 169 4.42 -5.01 14.78
C ILE A 169 4.93 -6.02 13.77
N GLY A 170 6.25 -6.13 13.63
CA GLY A 170 6.89 -6.93 12.59
C GLY A 170 7.67 -8.12 13.12
N SER A 171 7.56 -9.27 12.47
CA SER A 171 8.49 -10.38 12.60
C SER A 171 9.65 -10.23 11.63
N LYS A 172 10.85 -10.62 12.05
CA LYS A 172 12.05 -10.69 11.19
C LYS A 172 12.17 -12.03 10.45
N ASN A 173 11.21 -12.93 10.62
CA ASN A 173 11.14 -14.18 9.89
C ASN A 173 10.45 -13.96 8.55
N ILE A 174 10.88 -14.71 7.50
CA ILE A 174 10.17 -14.74 6.23
C ILE A 174 8.89 -15.52 6.45
N LEU A 175 7.75 -14.82 6.41
CA LEU A 175 6.43 -15.40 6.64
C LEU A 175 5.66 -15.63 5.35
N HIS A 176 6.12 -15.05 4.25
CA HIS A 176 5.42 -15.14 2.98
C HIS A 176 6.38 -15.12 1.79
N TYR A 177 6.17 -16.04 0.86
CA TYR A 177 6.88 -16.10 -0.41
C TYR A 177 5.94 -15.57 -1.51
N TRP A 178 6.28 -14.43 -2.08
CA TRP A 178 5.44 -13.69 -3.02
C TRP A 178 5.87 -14.01 -4.46
N ARG A 179 4.95 -14.65 -5.21
CA ARG A 179 5.27 -15.11 -6.57
C ARG A 179 5.26 -13.95 -7.56
N ASP A 180 6.28 -13.88 -8.39
CA ASP A 180 6.33 -12.97 -9.54
C ASP A 180 6.27 -13.75 -10.87
N TYR A 181 5.33 -13.36 -11.72
CA TYR A 181 5.14 -13.92 -13.07
C TYR A 181 4.48 -12.87 -13.99
N PRO A 182 4.58 -13.02 -15.36
CA PRO A 182 4.14 -12.00 -16.30
C PRO A 182 2.63 -11.69 -16.26
N GLU A 183 1.81 -12.70 -16.05
CA GLU A 183 0.34 -12.63 -16.10
C GLU A 183 -0.29 -12.14 -14.79
N ARG A 184 0.51 -11.80 -13.80
CA ARG A 184 0.05 -11.34 -12.50
C ARG A 184 -0.91 -10.14 -12.63
N THR A 185 -2.01 -10.16 -11.88
CA THR A 185 -3.07 -9.14 -11.91
C THR A 185 -2.53 -7.71 -11.77
N SER A 186 -1.55 -7.49 -10.90
CA SER A 186 -0.91 -6.18 -10.72
C SER A 186 -0.15 -5.67 -11.96
N ARG A 187 0.17 -6.56 -12.92
CA ARG A 187 0.83 -6.22 -14.18
C ARG A 187 -0.14 -6.05 -15.35
N THR A 188 -1.22 -6.82 -15.36
CA THR A 188 -2.11 -6.96 -16.52
C THR A 188 -3.41 -6.19 -16.37
N ASN A 189 -3.91 -6.00 -15.15
CA ASN A 189 -5.17 -5.34 -14.95
C ASN A 189 -5.02 -3.80 -15.02
N PRO A 190 -5.78 -3.11 -15.92
CA PRO A 190 -5.75 -1.66 -16.06
C PRO A 190 -5.98 -0.88 -14.77
N VAL A 191 -6.73 -1.43 -13.82
CA VAL A 191 -6.99 -0.81 -12.50
C VAL A 191 -5.69 -0.51 -11.75
N TYR A 192 -4.64 -1.32 -11.91
CA TYR A 192 -3.34 -1.10 -11.28
C TYR A 192 -2.38 -0.28 -12.16
N SER A 193 -2.59 -0.25 -13.49
CA SER A 193 -1.69 0.41 -14.45
C SER A 193 -1.98 1.90 -14.65
N ASN A 194 -3.22 2.36 -14.43
CA ASN A 194 -3.72 3.69 -14.83
C ASN A 194 -3.48 4.81 -13.80
N ASN A 195 -2.28 4.93 -13.23
CA ASN A 195 -1.95 5.98 -12.26
C ASN A 195 -2.85 6.02 -11.00
N THR A 196 -3.41 4.87 -10.61
CA THR A 196 -4.26 4.77 -9.42
C THR A 196 -3.51 5.09 -8.14
N PHE A 197 -2.21 4.75 -8.06
CA PHE A 197 -1.35 5.06 -6.92
C PHE A 197 -1.22 6.56 -6.60
N PRO A 198 -0.92 7.47 -7.55
CA PRO A 198 -0.96 8.91 -7.29
C PRO A 198 -2.35 9.40 -6.85
N LYS A 199 -3.42 8.85 -7.44
CA LYS A 199 -4.79 9.24 -7.12
C LYS A 199 -5.16 8.91 -5.67
N ILE A 200 -4.90 7.68 -5.23
CA ILE A 200 -5.20 7.29 -3.84
C ILE A 200 -4.40 8.11 -2.83
N LYS A 201 -3.10 8.34 -3.08
CA LYS A 201 -2.24 9.19 -2.23
C LYS A 201 -2.79 10.60 -2.11
N ILE A 202 -3.13 11.23 -3.23
CA ILE A 202 -3.71 12.59 -3.24
C ILE A 202 -5.05 12.62 -2.53
N ASN A 203 -5.94 11.65 -2.75
CA ASN A 203 -7.23 11.60 -2.07
C ASN A 203 -7.07 11.58 -0.54
N TYR A 204 -6.18 10.70 -0.03
CA TYR A 204 -5.92 10.63 1.41
C TYR A 204 -5.23 11.88 1.93
N PHE A 205 -4.28 12.46 1.18
CA PHE A 205 -3.62 13.71 1.54
C PHE A 205 -4.62 14.87 1.65
N LEU A 206 -5.45 15.07 0.65
CA LEU A 206 -6.44 16.15 0.63
C LEU A 206 -7.46 16.02 1.76
N LYS A 207 -7.86 14.79 2.08
CA LYS A 207 -8.86 14.53 3.12
C LYS A 207 -8.31 14.71 4.53
N ASN A 208 -7.06 14.34 4.77
CA ASN A 208 -6.59 14.15 6.15
C ASN A 208 -5.38 15.03 6.52
N GLU A 209 -4.60 15.48 5.55
CA GLU A 209 -3.33 16.19 5.82
C GLU A 209 -3.31 17.62 5.32
N LEU A 210 -4.06 17.93 4.24
CA LEU A 210 -4.02 19.26 3.66
C LEU A 210 -4.55 20.30 4.64
N ASN A 211 -3.68 21.24 5.01
CA ASN A 211 -4.04 22.42 5.77
C ASN A 211 -4.09 23.64 4.84
N GLN A 212 -5.28 24.14 4.55
CA GLN A 212 -5.50 25.28 3.65
C GLN A 212 -4.89 26.60 4.17
N LYS A 213 -4.51 26.68 5.45
CA LYS A 213 -3.82 27.85 6.04
C LYS A 213 -2.31 27.81 5.78
N LYS A 214 -1.78 26.73 5.21
CA LYS A 214 -0.37 26.55 4.89
C LYS A 214 -0.14 26.61 3.40
N MET A 215 1.02 27.17 2.99
CA MET A 215 1.42 27.08 1.59
C MET A 215 1.80 25.63 1.25
N LEU A 216 1.15 25.06 0.24
CA LEU A 216 1.52 23.74 -0.28
C LEU A 216 2.66 23.89 -1.31
N LEU A 217 3.74 23.16 -1.08
CA LEU A 217 4.86 23.04 -2.00
C LEU A 217 4.88 21.65 -2.63
N LEU A 218 5.05 21.58 -3.95
CA LEU A 218 5.33 20.32 -4.67
C LEU A 218 6.78 20.35 -5.14
N TRP A 219 7.61 19.48 -4.61
CA TRP A 219 9.01 19.39 -4.98
C TRP A 219 9.30 18.23 -5.91
N GLY A 220 9.80 18.56 -7.11
CA GLY A 220 10.14 17.62 -8.18
C GLY A 220 9.41 18.00 -9.48
N ALA A 221 9.97 17.61 -10.64
CA ALA A 221 9.40 17.90 -11.95
C ALA A 221 9.48 16.69 -12.92
N GLY A 222 9.61 15.48 -12.37
CA GLY A 222 9.62 14.21 -13.11
C GLY A 222 8.20 13.72 -13.46
N LYS A 223 8.11 12.49 -14.00
CA LYS A 223 6.84 11.87 -14.40
C LYS A 223 5.84 11.78 -13.23
N LYS A 224 6.29 11.31 -12.06
CA LYS A 224 5.44 11.19 -10.86
C LYS A 224 4.98 12.55 -10.35
N SER A 225 5.87 13.54 -10.28
CA SER A 225 5.50 14.91 -9.86
C SER A 225 4.46 15.54 -10.79
N LYS A 226 4.56 15.31 -12.10
CA LYS A 226 3.56 15.79 -13.07
C LYS A 226 2.19 15.16 -12.84
N ALA A 227 2.13 13.86 -12.55
CA ALA A 227 0.87 13.20 -12.23
C ALA A 227 0.23 13.79 -10.96
N ILE A 228 1.03 14.06 -9.92
CA ILE A 228 0.58 14.69 -8.69
C ILE A 228 0.12 16.14 -8.96
N ALA A 229 0.90 16.93 -9.68
CA ALA A 229 0.53 18.31 -10.05
C ALA A 229 -0.80 18.36 -10.82
N HIS A 230 -0.99 17.45 -11.76
CA HIS A 230 -2.23 17.33 -12.52
C HIS A 230 -3.43 17.06 -11.59
N LEU A 231 -3.30 16.12 -10.65
CA LEU A 231 -4.34 15.82 -9.67
C LEU A 231 -4.62 17.00 -8.74
N LEU A 232 -3.60 17.73 -8.28
CA LEU A 232 -3.79 18.93 -7.48
C LEU A 232 -4.55 20.02 -8.25
N VAL A 233 -4.20 20.25 -9.53
CA VAL A 233 -4.92 21.21 -10.40
C VAL A 233 -6.37 20.76 -10.62
N GLN A 234 -6.63 19.48 -10.90
CA GLN A 234 -7.99 18.96 -11.05
C GLN A 234 -8.84 19.16 -9.80
N ASN A 235 -8.25 19.07 -8.62
CA ASN A 235 -8.92 19.32 -7.34
C ASN A 235 -8.93 20.79 -6.94
N LYS A 236 -8.49 21.72 -7.83
CA LYS A 236 -8.44 23.17 -7.59
C LYS A 236 -7.59 23.56 -6.36
N ILE A 237 -6.56 22.78 -6.07
CA ILE A 237 -5.62 23.06 -4.98
C ILE A 237 -4.52 24.00 -5.46
N GLU A 238 -4.32 25.08 -4.70
CA GLU A 238 -3.20 26.00 -4.93
C GLU A 238 -1.92 25.41 -4.36
N PHE A 239 -0.83 25.49 -5.13
CA PHE A 239 0.50 25.06 -4.71
C PHE A 239 1.60 25.77 -5.48
N SER A 240 2.77 25.88 -4.88
CA SER A 240 3.99 26.32 -5.55
C SER A 240 4.80 25.11 -5.99
N TRP A 241 5.14 25.07 -7.28
CA TRP A 241 5.88 23.98 -7.86
C TRP A 241 7.36 24.30 -7.94
N ILE A 242 8.21 23.52 -7.24
CA ILE A 242 9.64 23.78 -7.12
C ILE A 242 10.46 22.58 -7.63
N THR A 243 11.65 22.86 -8.16
CA THR A 243 12.59 21.82 -8.63
C THR A 243 14.03 22.34 -8.63
N ASN A 244 14.98 21.42 -8.52
CA ASN A 244 16.41 21.67 -8.79
C ASN A 244 16.82 21.30 -10.22
N ASN A 245 15.92 20.78 -11.05
CA ASN A 245 16.23 20.40 -12.42
C ASN A 245 16.27 21.65 -13.33
N PRO A 246 17.45 22.07 -13.83
CA PRO A 246 17.58 23.28 -14.63
C PRO A 246 16.78 23.26 -15.92
N LYS A 247 16.55 22.07 -16.51
CA LYS A 247 15.76 21.89 -17.73
C LYS A 247 14.27 22.15 -17.53
N LYS A 248 13.81 22.27 -16.28
CA LYS A 248 12.40 22.44 -15.90
C LYS A 248 12.11 23.78 -15.22
N ILE A 249 13.12 24.43 -14.68
CA ILE A 249 12.97 25.76 -14.06
C ILE A 249 12.45 26.76 -15.09
N GLY A 250 11.49 27.58 -14.68
CA GLY A 250 10.85 28.62 -15.51
C GLY A 250 9.77 28.10 -16.46
N LYS A 251 9.64 26.77 -16.66
CA LYS A 251 8.57 26.20 -17.50
C LYS A 251 7.22 26.27 -16.81
N THR A 252 6.17 26.41 -17.60
CA THR A 252 4.77 26.35 -17.15
C THR A 252 4.17 25.03 -17.60
N ILE A 253 3.61 24.24 -16.67
CA ILE A 253 2.95 22.96 -16.93
C ILE A 253 1.63 22.96 -16.15
N TYR A 254 0.53 22.60 -16.80
CA TYR A 254 -0.83 22.64 -16.22
C TYR A 254 -1.20 24.02 -15.64
N GLY A 255 -0.75 25.13 -16.30
CA GLY A 255 -0.96 26.48 -15.82
C GLY A 255 -0.11 26.90 -14.60
N ARG A 256 0.81 26.05 -14.12
CA ARG A 256 1.68 26.31 -12.95
C ARG A 256 3.12 26.51 -13.39
N LYS A 257 3.71 27.66 -13.01
CA LYS A 257 5.14 27.95 -13.22
C LYS A 257 5.98 27.14 -12.24
N ILE A 258 7.10 26.59 -12.75
CA ILE A 258 8.05 25.81 -11.95
C ILE A 258 9.21 26.71 -11.53
N PHE A 259 9.44 26.81 -10.24
CA PHE A 259 10.46 27.67 -9.65
C PHE A 259 11.73 26.88 -9.30
N ASN A 260 12.85 27.60 -9.19
CA ASN A 260 14.10 27.02 -8.68
C ASN A 260 13.99 26.85 -7.16
N CYS A 261 14.09 25.62 -6.68
CA CYS A 261 14.00 25.34 -5.26
C CYS A 261 15.13 25.96 -4.41
N ASN A 262 16.28 26.30 -5.02
CA ASN A 262 17.40 26.92 -4.30
C ASN A 262 17.16 28.41 -4.00
N THR A 263 16.45 29.10 -4.90
CA THR A 263 16.18 30.56 -4.78
C THR A 263 14.75 30.86 -4.32
N PHE A 264 13.86 29.86 -4.32
CA PHE A 264 12.47 30.03 -3.89
C PHE A 264 12.41 30.35 -2.39
N GLU A 265 11.74 31.44 -2.04
CA GLU A 265 11.48 31.80 -0.64
C GLU A 265 10.40 30.88 -0.06
N VAL A 266 10.78 30.07 0.92
CA VAL A 266 9.89 29.10 1.56
C VAL A 266 9.29 29.75 2.80
N PRO A 267 7.96 29.97 2.82
CA PRO A 267 7.31 30.49 4.03
C PRO A 267 7.42 29.50 5.19
N GLU A 268 7.57 30.00 6.40
CA GLU A 268 7.63 29.18 7.62
C GLU A 268 6.41 28.27 7.76
N ASN A 269 5.23 28.76 7.38
CA ASN A 269 3.99 28.01 7.45
C ASN A 269 3.70 27.27 6.13
N SER A 270 4.51 26.24 5.86
CA SER A 270 4.41 25.43 4.64
C SER A 270 4.15 23.95 4.90
N GLN A 271 3.54 23.30 3.89
CA GLN A 271 3.48 21.85 3.76
C GLN A 271 4.24 21.44 2.50
N LEU A 272 4.91 20.29 2.52
CA LEU A 272 5.76 19.84 1.43
C LEU A 272 5.41 18.45 0.94
N ILE A 273 5.07 18.31 -0.34
CA ILE A 273 5.02 17.03 -1.05
C ILE A 273 6.36 16.85 -1.79
N ILE A 274 7.10 15.80 -1.45
CA ILE A 274 8.31 15.39 -2.17
C ILE A 274 7.95 14.30 -3.18
N ALA A 275 8.13 14.60 -4.47
CA ALA A 275 7.80 13.70 -5.57
C ALA A 275 9.02 13.46 -6.47
N ILE A 276 10.15 13.09 -5.87
CA ILE A 276 11.43 12.84 -6.53
C ILE A 276 11.80 11.38 -6.35
N ALA A 277 11.86 10.64 -7.46
CA ALA A 277 12.18 9.20 -7.47
C ALA A 277 13.68 8.89 -7.61
N SER A 278 14.55 9.90 -7.70
CA SER A 278 15.99 9.70 -7.89
C SER A 278 16.64 9.12 -6.63
N LYS A 279 17.48 8.09 -6.80
CA LYS A 279 18.32 7.53 -5.74
C LYS A 279 19.36 8.52 -5.22
N SER A 280 19.74 9.52 -6.03
CA SER A 280 20.69 10.59 -5.68
C SER A 280 20.02 11.82 -5.06
N PHE A 281 18.76 11.68 -4.61
CA PHE A 281 18.06 12.76 -3.96
C PHE A 281 18.76 13.16 -2.66
N GLN A 282 19.18 14.42 -2.60
CA GLN A 282 19.69 15.04 -1.36
C GLN A 282 18.69 16.09 -0.89
N PRO A 283 18.27 16.05 0.37
CA PRO A 283 17.42 17.08 0.95
C PRO A 283 18.13 18.44 0.90
N ILE A 284 17.42 19.48 0.46
CA ILE A 284 17.91 20.86 0.57
C ILE A 284 17.62 21.33 1.99
N LEU A 285 18.63 21.85 2.68
CA LEU A 285 18.56 22.21 4.11
C LEU A 285 17.31 23.00 4.48
N LYS A 286 16.98 24.03 3.70
CA LYS A 286 15.80 24.87 3.95
C LYS A 286 14.45 24.17 3.76
N LEU A 287 14.39 23.07 3.02
CA LEU A 287 13.19 22.26 2.86
C LEU A 287 13.11 21.15 3.92
N ALA A 288 14.24 20.78 4.49
CA ALA A 288 14.32 19.79 5.57
C ALA A 288 13.74 20.30 6.91
N THR A 289 13.59 21.62 7.08
CA THR A 289 12.99 22.22 8.27
C THR A 289 11.46 22.19 8.27
N ILE A 290 10.83 21.88 7.11
CA ILE A 290 9.36 21.81 7.02
C ILE A 290 8.88 20.53 7.75
N LYS A 291 8.18 20.72 8.86
CA LYS A 291 7.66 19.61 9.68
C LYS A 291 6.64 18.75 8.94
N ASP A 292 5.71 19.40 8.21
CA ASP A 292 4.64 18.74 7.47
C ASP A 292 5.14 18.32 6.09
N THR A 293 5.97 17.28 6.05
CA THR A 293 6.59 16.76 4.82
C THR A 293 6.08 15.36 4.50
N TYR A 294 5.63 15.18 3.27
CA TYR A 294 5.02 13.96 2.75
C TYR A 294 5.82 13.46 1.55
N ARG A 295 6.38 12.26 1.66
CA ARG A 295 7.20 11.67 0.61
C ARG A 295 6.36 10.76 -0.28
N PHE A 296 6.15 11.16 -1.53
CA PHE A 296 5.31 10.44 -2.50
C PHE A 296 6.08 9.53 -3.46
N CYS A 297 7.43 9.49 -3.34
CA CYS A 297 8.29 8.64 -4.18
C CYS A 297 9.47 8.09 -3.39
#